data_6ca89a9fd49cf5a45bd869674726391a
#
_entry.id   6ca89a9fd49cf5a45bd869674726391a
#
_cell.length_a   1.000
_cell.length_b   1.000
_cell.length_c   1.000
_cell.angle_alpha   90.00
_cell.angle_beta   90.00
_cell.angle_gamma   90.00
#
_symmetry.space_group_name_H-M   'P 1'
#
loop_
_entity.id
_entity.type
_entity.pdbx_description
1 polymer ?
#
loop_
_entity_poly.entity_id
_entity_poly.type
_entity_poly.pdbx_seq_one_letter_code
_entity_poly.pdbx_strand_id
1 'polypeptide(L)'
;MNIKILLITTFSIFNSIVSIAQYKEDYLKNGFEYLTIQMPNDYEGKVTSTLIRKKSSQESTKAILYIHGFCDYFFNTEFADALIKEGYDFYALDLRKYGRSMLENQHPNQARNLKEYYADIDSALKIIRTEGHNYIHINAHSTGGLIVSRYADARTGQHLFQSISLNSPFLDFNNSKFEENILVPVVSTIGIFAPKVKLPQGLAGLYGESIHKDYKGEWNYNLNWKPIIAFRMDAGWLKAIHHSHKKVKRGLSIKEPIVVYSSDKSFYEKSYSENIKYADAVLNVEEIQSRGQKLGKNVDHIIIKNGMHDLSLSTLDVRKAYYNSLIDWLRKKEEILL
;
A
#
# COMPACT_ATOMS: atom_id res chain seq x y z
N MET A 1 71.11 -7.28 -32.44
CA MET A 1 69.90 -8.04 -32.78
C MET A 1 68.83 -7.69 -31.75
N ASN A 2 67.99 -6.66 -32.04
CA ASN A 2 66.99 -6.09 -31.07
C ASN A 2 65.64 -6.75 -31.33
N ILE A 3 65.21 -7.58 -30.39
CA ILE A 3 63.89 -8.20 -30.42
C ILE A 3 62.87 -7.19 -29.75
N LYS A 4 61.96 -6.62 -30.54
CA LYS A 4 60.83 -5.84 -30.07
C LYS A 4 59.73 -6.82 -29.68
N ILE A 5 59.42 -6.90 -28.38
CA ILE A 5 58.27 -7.62 -27.85
C ILE A 5 57.02 -6.74 -28.04
N LEU A 6 56.12 -7.18 -28.90
CA LEU A 6 54.80 -6.53 -29.11
C LEU A 6 53.81 -7.05 -28.05
N LEU A 7 53.50 -6.23 -27.05
CA LEU A 7 52.44 -6.51 -26.09
C LEU A 7 51.07 -6.23 -26.74
N ILE A 8 50.33 -7.30 -27.06
CA ILE A 8 48.93 -7.20 -27.49
C ILE A 8 48.06 -7.19 -26.22
N THR A 9 47.58 -6.03 -25.83
CA THR A 9 46.57 -5.90 -24.78
C THR A 9 45.18 -6.17 -25.35
N THR A 10 44.66 -7.37 -25.08
CA THR A 10 43.26 -7.72 -25.38
C THR A 10 42.33 -7.00 -24.41
N PHE A 11 41.64 -6.00 -24.91
CA PHE A 11 40.55 -5.32 -24.17
C PHE A 11 39.32 -6.23 -24.23
N SER A 12 39.06 -6.98 -23.15
CA SER A 12 37.82 -7.72 -23.01
C SER A 12 36.70 -6.72 -22.66
N ILE A 13 35.88 -6.40 -23.66
CA ILE A 13 34.64 -5.66 -23.45
C ILE A 13 33.67 -6.60 -22.73
N PHE A 14 33.55 -6.41 -21.41
CA PHE A 14 32.46 -7.00 -20.62
C PHE A 14 31.16 -6.29 -21.03
N ASN A 15 30.46 -6.84 -22.01
CA ASN A 15 29.06 -6.51 -22.24
C ASN A 15 28.24 -7.02 -21.02
N SER A 16 28.02 -6.17 -20.03
CA SER A 16 27.01 -6.39 -19.01
C SER A 16 25.66 -6.41 -19.73
N ILE A 17 25.13 -7.61 -19.97
CA ILE A 17 23.74 -7.78 -20.39
C ILE A 17 22.93 -7.28 -19.21
N VAL A 18 22.49 -6.02 -19.27
CA VAL A 18 21.45 -5.50 -18.38
C VAL A 18 20.21 -6.29 -18.79
N SER A 19 19.89 -7.33 -18.02
CA SER A 19 18.61 -8.01 -18.14
C SER A 19 17.54 -6.96 -17.84
N ILE A 20 16.93 -6.43 -18.88
CA ILE A 20 15.75 -5.57 -18.75
C ILE A 20 14.68 -6.49 -18.18
N ALA A 21 14.33 -6.28 -16.91
CA ALA A 21 13.26 -7.02 -16.28
C ALA A 21 11.98 -6.78 -17.10
N GLN A 22 11.44 -7.86 -17.68
CA GLN A 22 10.32 -7.81 -18.59
C GLN A 22 9.03 -8.06 -17.83
N TYR A 23 7.98 -7.27 -18.12
CA TYR A 23 6.63 -7.53 -17.62
C TYR A 23 6.10 -8.86 -18.16
N LYS A 24 5.37 -9.56 -17.33
CA LYS A 24 4.69 -10.82 -17.64
C LYS A 24 3.19 -10.64 -17.41
N GLU A 25 2.37 -11.40 -18.14
CA GLU A 25 0.94 -11.41 -17.92
C GLU A 25 0.61 -11.81 -16.47
N ASP A 26 -0.24 -11.02 -15.80
CA ASP A 26 -0.70 -11.30 -14.44
C ASP A 26 -1.89 -12.28 -14.44
N TYR A 27 -2.09 -12.99 -13.33
CA TYR A 27 -3.24 -13.91 -13.16
C TYR A 27 -4.60 -13.19 -13.24
N LEU A 28 -4.64 -11.87 -13.02
CA LEU A 28 -5.83 -11.02 -13.20
C LEU A 28 -6.26 -10.93 -14.66
N LYS A 29 -5.40 -11.28 -15.63
CA LYS A 29 -5.68 -11.22 -17.07
C LYS A 29 -6.08 -9.82 -17.55
N ASN A 30 -6.80 -9.70 -18.64
CA ASN A 30 -7.41 -8.47 -19.16
C ASN A 30 -6.45 -7.27 -19.27
N GLY A 31 -5.20 -7.53 -19.68
CA GLY A 31 -4.17 -6.50 -19.85
C GLY A 31 -3.39 -6.16 -18.58
N PHE A 32 -3.65 -6.83 -17.47
CA PHE A 32 -2.78 -6.72 -16.29
C PHE A 32 -1.51 -7.51 -16.50
N GLU A 33 -0.39 -6.85 -16.20
CA GLU A 33 0.96 -7.40 -16.24
C GLU A 33 1.66 -7.17 -14.91
N TYR A 34 2.68 -7.96 -14.60
CA TYR A 34 3.50 -7.75 -13.40
C TYR A 34 5.00 -7.79 -13.71
N LEU A 35 5.75 -7.07 -12.89
CA LEU A 35 7.21 -7.03 -12.88
C LEU A 35 7.72 -7.34 -11.48
N THR A 36 8.54 -8.39 -11.33
CA THR A 36 9.21 -8.68 -10.06
C THR A 36 10.47 -7.83 -9.94
N ILE A 37 10.52 -6.99 -8.90
CA ILE A 37 11.65 -6.13 -8.58
C ILE A 37 12.51 -6.83 -7.53
N GLN A 38 13.79 -7.08 -7.84
CA GLN A 38 14.75 -7.61 -6.88
C GLN A 38 15.16 -6.49 -5.91
N MET A 39 14.99 -6.74 -4.62
CA MET A 39 15.33 -5.79 -3.57
C MET A 39 16.60 -6.24 -2.84
N PRO A 40 17.31 -5.35 -2.14
CA PRO A 40 18.40 -5.77 -1.25
C PRO A 40 17.89 -6.79 -0.22
N ASN A 41 18.72 -7.78 0.07
CA ASN A 41 18.42 -8.78 1.10
C ASN A 41 18.15 -8.11 2.45
N ASP A 42 17.22 -8.69 3.20
CA ASP A 42 16.98 -8.32 4.59
C ASP A 42 17.39 -9.43 5.57
N TYR A 43 16.93 -9.33 6.82
CA TYR A 43 17.21 -10.31 7.88
C TYR A 43 16.56 -11.70 7.67
N GLU A 44 15.76 -11.88 6.63
CA GLU A 44 15.22 -13.19 6.18
C GLU A 44 15.84 -13.65 4.85
N GLY A 45 16.83 -12.93 4.36
CA GLY A 45 17.52 -13.22 3.10
C GLY A 45 16.94 -12.48 1.93
N LYS A 46 16.69 -13.19 0.81
CA LYS A 46 16.23 -12.60 -0.45
C LYS A 46 14.88 -11.89 -0.29
N VAL A 47 14.76 -10.72 -0.91
CA VAL A 47 13.55 -9.90 -0.90
C VAL A 47 13.15 -9.49 -2.32
N THR A 48 11.85 -9.53 -2.58
CA THR A 48 11.27 -8.98 -3.81
C THR A 48 10.11 -8.06 -3.48
N SER A 49 9.81 -7.13 -4.37
CA SER A 49 8.52 -6.46 -4.48
C SER A 49 7.96 -6.68 -5.89
N THR A 50 6.66 -6.56 -6.09
CA THR A 50 6.04 -6.83 -7.38
C THR A 50 5.20 -5.63 -7.81
N LEU A 51 5.56 -5.05 -8.95
CA LEU A 51 4.82 -3.97 -9.58
C LEU A 51 3.86 -4.56 -10.60
N ILE A 52 2.58 -4.38 -10.37
CA ILE A 52 1.50 -4.74 -11.29
C ILE A 52 1.15 -3.47 -12.10
N ARG A 53 0.83 -3.61 -13.38
CA ARG A 53 0.32 -2.50 -14.17
C ARG A 53 -0.78 -2.91 -15.14
N LYS A 54 -1.61 -1.94 -15.49
CA LYS A 54 -2.47 -1.97 -16.68
C LYS A 54 -2.48 -0.57 -17.30
N LYS A 55 -2.12 -0.50 -18.57
CA LYS A 55 -2.05 0.77 -19.29
C LYS A 55 -3.41 1.16 -19.86
N SER A 56 -3.62 2.46 -19.98
CA SER A 56 -4.70 3.03 -20.77
C SER A 56 -4.57 2.62 -22.25
N SER A 57 -5.66 2.61 -22.96
CA SER A 57 -5.67 2.39 -24.43
C SER A 57 -5.06 3.56 -25.21
N GLN A 58 -4.94 4.73 -24.59
CA GLN A 58 -4.28 5.91 -25.14
C GLN A 58 -2.98 6.15 -24.38
N GLU A 59 -2.00 6.75 -25.04
CA GLU A 59 -0.76 7.16 -24.40
C GLU A 59 -1.04 8.14 -23.26
N SER A 60 -0.51 7.88 -22.08
CA SER A 60 -0.74 8.68 -20.89
C SER A 60 0.57 9.08 -20.23
N THR A 61 0.68 10.35 -19.84
CA THR A 61 1.77 10.85 -18.97
C THR A 61 1.38 10.84 -17.50
N LYS A 62 0.14 10.38 -17.18
CA LYS A 62 -0.41 10.31 -15.83
C LYS A 62 -0.47 8.88 -15.33
N ALA A 63 -0.07 8.65 -14.10
CA ALA A 63 -0.11 7.35 -13.46
C ALA A 63 -0.72 7.40 -12.06
N ILE A 64 -1.36 6.31 -11.67
CA ILE A 64 -1.75 6.05 -10.30
C ILE A 64 -0.94 4.87 -9.77
N LEU A 65 -0.33 5.01 -8.58
CA LEU A 65 0.31 3.94 -7.86
C LEU A 65 -0.54 3.56 -6.63
N TYR A 66 -1.12 2.36 -6.64
CA TYR A 66 -1.87 1.82 -5.52
C TYR A 66 -0.97 1.06 -4.55
N ILE A 67 -1.15 1.29 -3.24
CA ILE A 67 -0.47 0.58 -2.14
C ILE A 67 -1.51 -0.04 -1.21
N HIS A 68 -1.46 -1.36 -1.08
CA HIS A 68 -2.41 -2.17 -0.29
C HIS A 68 -2.20 -2.07 1.23
N GLY A 69 -3.14 -2.64 2.01
CA GLY A 69 -3.13 -2.72 3.47
C GLY A 69 -2.37 -3.92 4.05
N PHE A 70 -2.58 -4.16 5.37
CA PHE A 70 -2.05 -5.33 6.07
C PHE A 70 -2.79 -6.61 5.64
N CYS A 71 -2.04 -7.70 5.47
CA CYS A 71 -2.59 -8.99 5.04
C CYS A 71 -3.42 -8.84 3.76
N ASP A 72 -2.88 -8.10 2.79
CA ASP A 72 -3.57 -7.68 1.59
C ASP A 72 -2.62 -7.68 0.38
N TYR A 73 -3.16 -7.44 -0.81
CA TYR A 73 -2.44 -7.30 -2.07
C TYR A 73 -3.40 -6.73 -3.13
N PHE A 74 -2.91 -6.35 -4.31
CA PHE A 74 -3.80 -5.82 -5.34
C PHE A 74 -4.57 -6.93 -6.08
N PHE A 75 -5.91 -6.82 -6.08
CA PHE A 75 -6.83 -7.69 -6.84
C PHE A 75 -8.07 -6.97 -7.40
N ASN A 76 -8.34 -5.72 -6.98
CA ASN A 76 -9.54 -4.98 -7.37
C ASN A 76 -9.39 -4.35 -8.76
N THR A 77 -9.67 -5.14 -9.81
CA THR A 77 -9.58 -4.68 -11.20
C THR A 77 -10.63 -3.63 -11.56
N GLU A 78 -11.81 -3.64 -10.90
CA GLU A 78 -12.87 -2.64 -11.12
C GLU A 78 -12.40 -1.24 -10.76
N PHE A 79 -11.68 -1.10 -9.63
CA PHE A 79 -11.08 0.17 -9.21
C PHE A 79 -10.03 0.67 -10.22
N ALA A 80 -9.15 -0.21 -10.68
CA ALA A 80 -8.16 0.13 -11.69
C ALA A 80 -8.82 0.59 -13.00
N ASP A 81 -9.82 -0.16 -13.48
CA ASP A 81 -10.52 0.13 -14.72
C ASP A 81 -11.27 1.47 -14.67
N ALA A 82 -11.80 1.85 -13.49
CA ALA A 82 -12.42 3.17 -13.31
C ALA A 82 -11.42 4.30 -13.53
N LEU A 83 -10.19 4.18 -13.03
CA LEU A 83 -9.13 5.19 -13.16
C LEU A 83 -8.50 5.20 -14.55
N ILE A 84 -8.37 4.03 -15.18
CA ILE A 84 -7.89 3.90 -16.57
C ILE A 84 -8.81 4.62 -17.55
N LYS A 85 -10.12 4.56 -17.35
CA LYS A 85 -11.11 5.30 -18.17
C LYS A 85 -10.91 6.82 -18.11
N GLU A 86 -10.30 7.32 -17.03
CA GLU A 86 -9.95 8.74 -16.85
C GLU A 86 -8.57 9.11 -17.44
N GLY A 87 -7.95 8.18 -18.18
CA GLY A 87 -6.69 8.40 -18.87
C GLY A 87 -5.45 8.26 -17.98
N TYR A 88 -5.55 7.56 -16.85
CA TYR A 88 -4.39 7.18 -16.07
C TYR A 88 -3.88 5.80 -16.48
N ASP A 89 -2.57 5.63 -16.53
CA ASP A 89 -2.00 4.29 -16.43
C ASP A 89 -2.04 3.84 -14.97
N PHE A 90 -2.53 2.63 -14.74
CA PHE A 90 -2.68 2.11 -13.38
C PHE A 90 -1.52 1.20 -13.01
N TYR A 91 -0.96 1.46 -11.83
CA TYR A 91 0.06 0.63 -11.18
C TYR A 91 -0.39 0.25 -9.78
N ALA A 92 -0.01 -0.94 -9.35
CA ALA A 92 -0.16 -1.38 -7.97
C ALA A 92 1.13 -2.05 -7.51
N LEU A 93 1.51 -1.85 -6.26
CA LEU A 93 2.70 -2.44 -5.68
C LEU A 93 2.32 -3.42 -4.59
N ASP A 94 2.53 -4.73 -4.86
CA ASP A 94 2.57 -5.70 -3.77
C ASP A 94 3.91 -5.51 -3.05
N LEU A 95 3.86 -4.97 -1.83
CA LEU A 95 5.03 -4.71 -1.00
C LEU A 95 5.76 -6.01 -0.65
N ARG A 96 7.03 -5.91 -0.24
CA ARG A 96 7.80 -7.08 0.23
C ARG A 96 7.01 -7.90 1.25
N LYS A 97 7.04 -9.23 1.12
CA LYS A 97 6.38 -10.21 2.01
C LYS A 97 4.84 -10.12 2.01
N TYR A 98 4.27 -9.59 0.92
CA TYR A 98 2.83 -9.55 0.66
C TYR A 98 2.52 -10.09 -0.73
N GLY A 99 1.35 -10.67 -0.91
CA GLY A 99 0.81 -11.06 -2.21
C GLY A 99 1.82 -11.79 -3.10
N ARG A 100 2.04 -11.27 -4.32
CA ARG A 100 2.99 -11.83 -5.31
C ARG A 100 4.44 -11.72 -4.88
N SER A 101 4.75 -10.86 -3.91
CA SER A 101 6.10 -10.59 -3.43
C SER A 101 6.54 -11.52 -2.29
N MET A 102 5.64 -12.37 -1.81
CA MET A 102 5.93 -13.30 -0.73
C MET A 102 6.76 -14.47 -1.26
N LEU A 103 7.94 -14.68 -0.71
CA LEU A 103 8.81 -15.80 -1.04
C LEU A 103 8.65 -16.94 -0.04
N GLU A 104 8.99 -18.15 -0.49
CA GLU A 104 9.05 -19.32 0.37
C GLU A 104 9.97 -19.08 1.57
N ASN A 105 9.59 -19.57 2.75
CA ASN A 105 10.30 -19.41 4.02
C ASN A 105 10.33 -17.99 4.64
N GLN A 106 9.62 -17.03 4.07
CA GLN A 106 9.40 -15.73 4.71
C GLN A 106 8.22 -15.76 5.68
N HIS A 107 8.28 -14.89 6.70
CA HIS A 107 7.12 -14.62 7.55
C HIS A 107 6.23 -13.59 6.86
N PRO A 108 4.95 -13.93 6.55
CA PRO A 108 4.04 -12.98 5.92
C PRO A 108 3.94 -11.67 6.70
N ASN A 109 3.96 -10.56 5.96
CA ASN A 109 3.79 -9.19 6.45
C ASN A 109 4.85 -8.71 7.47
N GLN A 110 5.92 -9.47 7.70
CA GLN A 110 6.93 -9.10 8.68
C GLN A 110 7.73 -7.87 8.23
N ALA A 111 7.78 -6.87 9.12
CA ALA A 111 8.68 -5.73 9.04
C ALA A 111 9.09 -5.30 10.45
N ARG A 112 10.33 -4.85 10.61
CA ARG A 112 10.84 -4.31 11.89
C ARG A 112 10.78 -2.78 11.94
N ASN A 113 10.62 -2.15 10.76
CA ASN A 113 10.50 -0.71 10.58
C ASN A 113 9.76 -0.43 9.28
N LEU A 114 8.77 0.48 9.27
CA LEU A 114 8.06 0.84 8.04
C LEU A 114 8.95 1.46 6.96
N LYS A 115 10.15 1.95 7.31
CA LYS A 115 11.15 2.42 6.33
C LYS A 115 11.63 1.31 5.39
N GLU A 116 11.46 0.02 5.74
CA GLU A 116 11.82 -1.10 4.88
C GLU A 116 11.03 -1.07 3.56
N TYR A 117 9.78 -0.58 3.59
CA TYR A 117 8.94 -0.43 2.40
C TYR A 117 9.31 0.78 1.52
N TYR A 118 10.14 1.71 2.01
CA TYR A 118 10.48 2.90 1.24
C TYR A 118 11.25 2.58 -0.03
N ALA A 119 12.16 1.60 0.03
CA ALA A 119 12.90 1.16 -1.14
C ALA A 119 12.00 0.51 -2.21
N ASP A 120 10.92 -0.18 -1.78
CA ASP A 120 9.94 -0.76 -2.70
C ASP A 120 9.18 0.35 -3.45
N ILE A 121 8.73 1.38 -2.71
CA ILE A 121 8.04 2.55 -3.27
C ILE A 121 8.97 3.37 -4.17
N ASP A 122 10.21 3.65 -3.72
CA ASP A 122 11.22 4.35 -4.53
C ASP A 122 11.46 3.63 -5.87
N SER A 123 11.56 2.30 -5.84
CA SER A 123 11.76 1.48 -7.04
C SER A 123 10.57 1.53 -7.99
N ALA A 124 9.35 1.43 -7.45
CA ALA A 124 8.12 1.53 -8.24
C ALA A 124 8.00 2.90 -8.91
N LEU A 125 8.17 3.99 -8.15
CA LEU A 125 8.12 5.36 -8.68
C LEU A 125 9.18 5.62 -9.75
N LYS A 126 10.41 5.10 -9.56
CA LYS A 126 11.47 5.19 -10.57
C LYS A 126 11.08 4.49 -11.87
N ILE A 127 10.50 3.30 -11.81
CA ILE A 127 10.04 2.56 -12.98
C ILE A 127 8.94 3.34 -13.69
N ILE A 128 7.92 3.80 -12.96
CA ILE A 128 6.81 4.58 -13.50
C ILE A 128 7.32 5.84 -14.21
N ARG A 129 8.27 6.57 -13.59
CA ARG A 129 8.92 7.73 -14.23
C ARG A 129 9.68 7.35 -15.49
N THR A 130 10.42 6.25 -15.51
CA THR A 130 11.17 5.78 -16.68
C THR A 130 10.25 5.36 -17.82
N GLU A 131 9.00 4.96 -17.51
CA GLU A 131 7.97 4.65 -18.50
C GLU A 131 7.26 5.88 -19.08
N GLY A 132 7.69 7.10 -18.70
CA GLY A 132 7.25 8.36 -19.31
C GLY A 132 6.23 9.16 -18.50
N HIS A 133 5.88 8.72 -17.28
CA HIS A 133 4.86 9.41 -16.47
C HIS A 133 5.48 10.57 -15.68
N ASN A 134 5.00 11.77 -15.91
CA ASN A 134 5.41 12.99 -15.19
C ASN A 134 4.42 13.40 -14.09
N TYR A 135 3.18 12.93 -14.12
CA TYR A 135 2.20 13.07 -13.05
C TYR A 135 1.93 11.70 -12.41
N ILE A 136 2.26 11.54 -11.13
CA ILE A 136 2.03 10.33 -10.37
C ILE A 136 1.20 10.66 -9.14
N HIS A 137 0.03 10.02 -9.01
CA HIS A 137 -0.79 10.03 -7.81
C HIS A 137 -0.59 8.73 -7.03
N ILE A 138 -0.45 8.80 -5.70
CA ILE A 138 -0.40 7.60 -4.85
C ILE A 138 -1.74 7.42 -4.16
N ASN A 139 -2.40 6.28 -4.42
CA ASN A 139 -3.57 5.84 -3.67
C ASN A 139 -3.15 4.74 -2.69
N ALA A 140 -3.51 4.84 -1.41
CA ALA A 140 -3.09 3.86 -0.42
C ALA A 140 -4.19 3.49 0.57
N HIS A 141 -4.32 2.19 0.84
CA HIS A 141 -5.34 1.64 1.72
C HIS A 141 -4.78 1.23 3.08
N SER A 142 -5.49 1.53 4.15
CA SER A 142 -5.26 1.02 5.52
C SER A 142 -3.80 1.21 5.99
N THR A 143 -3.07 0.14 6.30
CA THR A 143 -1.63 0.17 6.66
C THR A 143 -0.78 0.77 5.55
N GLY A 144 -1.14 0.55 4.28
CA GLY A 144 -0.52 1.24 3.14
C GLY A 144 -0.63 2.76 3.25
N GLY A 145 -1.76 3.27 3.75
CA GLY A 145 -1.96 4.69 4.04
C GLY A 145 -1.00 5.22 5.10
N LEU A 146 -0.74 4.45 6.16
CA LEU A 146 0.29 4.80 7.15
C LEU A 146 1.70 4.78 6.55
N ILE A 147 2.02 3.74 5.75
CA ILE A 147 3.32 3.62 5.08
C ILE A 147 3.56 4.80 4.16
N VAL A 148 2.59 5.13 3.28
CA VAL A 148 2.68 6.24 2.33
C VAL A 148 2.76 7.59 3.05
N SER A 149 2.00 7.80 4.12
CA SER A 149 2.09 9.03 4.92
C SER A 149 3.48 9.20 5.53
N ARG A 150 4.07 8.13 6.07
CA ARG A 150 5.43 8.15 6.63
C ARG A 150 6.51 8.28 5.55
N TYR A 151 6.30 7.69 4.37
CA TYR A 151 7.15 7.82 3.21
C TYR A 151 7.16 9.27 2.68
N ALA A 152 5.99 9.86 2.48
CA ALA A 152 5.84 11.23 2.00
C ALA A 152 6.51 12.26 2.95
N ASP A 153 6.31 12.11 4.27
CA ASP A 153 6.98 12.92 5.28
C ASP A 153 8.52 12.81 5.19
N ALA A 154 9.03 11.59 4.99
CA ALA A 154 10.47 11.34 4.87
C ALA A 154 11.08 11.79 3.52
N ARG A 155 10.27 11.96 2.48
CA ARG A 155 10.66 12.39 1.12
C ARG A 155 10.21 13.82 0.80
N THR A 156 9.74 14.58 1.79
CA THR A 156 9.28 15.95 1.63
C THR A 156 10.28 16.78 0.81
N GLY A 157 9.79 17.43 -0.25
CA GLY A 157 10.59 18.27 -1.14
C GLY A 157 11.36 17.54 -2.24
N GLN A 158 11.23 16.23 -2.37
CA GLN A 158 11.86 15.46 -3.46
C GLN A 158 10.99 15.39 -4.73
N HIS A 159 9.73 15.81 -4.67
CA HIS A 159 8.79 15.87 -5.82
C HIS A 159 8.66 14.54 -6.58
N LEU A 160 8.66 13.40 -5.84
CA LEU A 160 8.59 12.07 -6.42
C LEU A 160 7.19 11.72 -6.96
N PHE A 161 6.17 12.38 -6.46
CA PHE A 161 4.75 12.24 -6.84
C PHE A 161 4.03 13.58 -6.61
N GLN A 162 2.84 13.74 -7.14
CA GLN A 162 2.12 15.02 -7.14
C GLN A 162 1.02 15.12 -6.09
N SER A 163 0.38 14.00 -5.73
CA SER A 163 -0.73 14.00 -4.76
C SER A 163 -0.95 12.61 -4.15
N ILE A 164 -1.72 12.56 -3.05
CA ILE A 164 -2.01 11.34 -2.29
C ILE A 164 -3.50 11.23 -2.00
N SER A 165 -4.07 10.06 -2.19
CA SER A 165 -5.36 9.68 -1.61
C SER A 165 -5.21 8.50 -0.66
N LEU A 166 -5.82 8.60 0.51
CA LEU A 166 -5.76 7.61 1.57
C LEU A 166 -7.16 7.03 1.81
N ASN A 167 -7.33 5.76 1.53
CA ASN A 167 -8.55 5.00 1.74
C ASN A 167 -8.49 4.32 3.11
N SER A 168 -9.27 4.81 4.07
CA SER A 168 -9.33 4.32 5.46
C SER A 168 -7.95 4.08 6.07
N PRO A 169 -7.05 5.09 6.11
CA PRO A 169 -5.68 4.89 6.53
C PRO A 169 -5.56 4.49 8.01
N PHE A 170 -4.68 3.54 8.32
CA PHE A 170 -4.42 3.08 9.68
C PHE A 170 -3.51 4.05 10.43
N LEU A 171 -4.07 5.19 10.88
CA LEU A 171 -3.31 6.28 11.50
C LEU A 171 -3.25 6.21 13.03
N ASP A 172 -4.09 5.38 13.65
CA ASP A 172 -4.06 5.08 15.08
C ASP A 172 -4.64 3.69 15.34
N PHE A 173 -4.39 3.15 16.56
CA PHE A 173 -4.97 1.88 16.99
C PHE A 173 -6.44 2.05 17.36
N ASN A 174 -7.26 1.07 16.99
CA ASN A 174 -8.64 0.96 17.46
C ASN A 174 -8.70 0.15 18.77
N ASN A 175 -7.99 0.62 19.78
CA ASN A 175 -7.81 -0.08 21.04
C ASN A 175 -8.28 0.78 22.22
N SER A 176 -8.52 0.13 23.38
CA SER A 176 -8.75 0.85 24.62
C SER A 176 -7.53 1.70 25.03
N LYS A 177 -7.74 2.77 25.78
CA LYS A 177 -6.64 3.61 26.30
C LYS A 177 -5.61 2.81 27.10
N PHE A 178 -6.05 1.75 27.78
CA PHE A 178 -5.15 0.87 28.55
C PHE A 178 -4.23 0.07 27.58
N GLU A 179 -4.80 -0.55 26.55
CA GLU A 179 -4.03 -1.30 25.57
C GLU A 179 -3.03 -0.40 24.85
N GLU A 180 -3.48 0.80 24.43
CA GLU A 180 -2.64 1.75 23.72
C GLU A 180 -1.49 2.30 24.58
N ASN A 181 -1.74 2.62 25.83
CA ASN A 181 -0.76 3.30 26.68
C ASN A 181 0.14 2.33 27.47
N ILE A 182 -0.25 1.08 27.64
CA ILE A 182 0.50 0.10 28.43
C ILE A 182 0.87 -1.13 27.61
N LEU A 183 -0.09 -1.84 27.04
CA LEU A 183 0.17 -3.12 26.37
C LEU A 183 0.99 -2.93 25.10
N VAL A 184 0.61 -1.99 24.23
CA VAL A 184 1.33 -1.71 22.97
C VAL A 184 2.78 -1.28 23.21
N PRO A 185 3.13 -0.37 24.14
CA PRO A 185 4.52 -0.07 24.50
C PRO A 185 5.31 -1.26 25.00
N VAL A 186 4.73 -2.11 25.88
CA VAL A 186 5.37 -3.33 26.38
C VAL A 186 5.68 -4.28 25.23
N VAL A 187 4.70 -4.61 24.38
CA VAL A 187 4.91 -5.49 23.24
C VAL A 187 5.89 -4.88 22.24
N SER A 188 5.86 -3.57 22.05
CA SER A 188 6.83 -2.85 21.20
C SER A 188 8.26 -3.02 21.73
N THR A 189 8.44 -3.03 23.04
CA THR A 189 9.75 -3.28 23.66
C THR A 189 10.21 -4.72 23.41
N ILE A 190 9.32 -5.71 23.55
CA ILE A 190 9.61 -7.09 23.17
C ILE A 190 10.03 -7.16 21.69
N GLY A 191 9.36 -6.42 20.81
CA GLY A 191 9.68 -6.36 19.38
C GLY A 191 11.07 -5.82 19.03
N ILE A 192 11.80 -5.21 19.98
CA ILE A 192 13.21 -4.82 19.81
C ILE A 192 14.09 -6.07 19.84
N PHE A 193 13.89 -6.93 20.84
CA PHE A 193 14.77 -8.08 21.13
C PHE A 193 14.29 -9.37 20.48
N ALA A 194 12.96 -9.54 20.35
CA ALA A 194 12.33 -10.74 19.82
C ALA A 194 11.26 -10.38 18.76
N PRO A 195 11.67 -9.83 17.60
CA PRO A 195 10.73 -9.28 16.60
C PRO A 195 9.82 -10.33 15.97
N LYS A 196 10.16 -11.61 16.02
CA LYS A 196 9.38 -12.72 15.44
C LYS A 196 8.34 -13.33 16.41
N VAL A 197 8.25 -12.84 17.64
CA VAL A 197 7.23 -13.31 18.60
C VAL A 197 5.86 -12.99 18.05
N LYS A 198 5.05 -14.04 17.84
CA LYS A 198 3.67 -13.92 17.31
C LYS A 198 2.73 -13.44 18.42
N LEU A 199 1.96 -12.42 18.10
CA LEU A 199 0.94 -11.88 18.99
C LEU A 199 -0.32 -12.76 18.94
N PRO A 200 -1.22 -12.67 19.94
CA PRO A 200 -2.55 -13.27 19.84
C PRO A 200 -3.25 -12.84 18.55
N GLN A 201 -4.22 -13.62 18.08
CA GLN A 201 -5.01 -13.27 16.89
C GLN A 201 -5.78 -11.96 17.16
N GLY A 202 -5.44 -10.90 16.40
CA GLY A 202 -6.00 -9.56 16.62
C GLY A 202 -7.19 -9.23 15.74
N LEU A 203 -7.24 -9.76 14.52
CA LEU A 203 -8.33 -9.49 13.58
C LEU A 203 -9.22 -10.71 13.46
N ALA A 204 -10.49 -10.56 13.87
CA ALA A 204 -11.53 -11.57 13.64
C ALA A 204 -11.76 -11.74 12.13
N GLY A 205 -12.18 -12.94 11.71
CA GLY A 205 -12.48 -13.24 10.31
C GLY A 205 -13.69 -12.51 9.73
N LEU A 206 -14.46 -11.81 10.54
CA LEU A 206 -15.73 -11.17 10.14
C LEU A 206 -15.60 -10.26 8.91
N TYR A 207 -14.55 -9.42 8.87
CA TYR A 207 -14.29 -8.57 7.72
C TYR A 207 -13.92 -9.39 6.48
N GLY A 208 -13.02 -10.39 6.61
CA GLY A 208 -12.66 -11.29 5.52
C GLY A 208 -13.88 -12.05 4.97
N GLU A 209 -14.76 -12.56 5.86
CA GLU A 209 -16.01 -13.19 5.47
C GLU A 209 -16.95 -12.24 4.72
N SER A 210 -17.01 -10.97 5.12
CA SER A 210 -17.91 -9.99 4.51
C SER A 210 -17.52 -9.58 3.10
N ILE A 211 -16.28 -9.85 2.67
CA ILE A 211 -15.78 -9.48 1.34
C ILE A 211 -15.58 -10.65 0.38
N HIS A 212 -15.20 -11.86 0.84
CA HIS A 212 -14.91 -12.97 -0.04
C HIS A 212 -16.17 -13.70 -0.52
N LYS A 213 -16.24 -14.00 -1.85
CA LYS A 213 -17.42 -14.60 -2.52
C LYS A 213 -17.81 -15.97 -2.00
N ASP A 214 -16.86 -16.78 -1.49
CA ASP A 214 -17.14 -18.11 -0.96
C ASP A 214 -17.70 -18.06 0.47
N TYR A 215 -17.89 -16.85 1.02
CA TYR A 215 -18.51 -16.58 2.32
C TYR A 215 -19.74 -15.67 2.16
N LYS A 216 -19.66 -14.42 2.60
CA LYS A 216 -20.79 -13.48 2.63
C LYS A 216 -20.56 -12.23 1.77
N GLY A 217 -19.44 -12.21 1.05
CA GLY A 217 -19.06 -11.11 0.15
C GLY A 217 -19.25 -11.43 -1.31
N GLU A 218 -18.71 -10.60 -2.18
CA GLU A 218 -18.80 -10.74 -3.64
C GLU A 218 -17.43 -10.80 -4.33
N TRP A 219 -16.34 -10.53 -3.62
CA TRP A 219 -15.01 -10.42 -4.20
C TRP A 219 -14.29 -11.77 -4.27
N ASN A 220 -13.62 -12.00 -5.40
CA ASN A 220 -12.80 -13.18 -5.63
C ASN A 220 -11.31 -12.80 -5.53
N TYR A 221 -10.61 -13.37 -4.56
CA TYR A 221 -9.18 -13.14 -4.36
C TYR A 221 -8.48 -14.39 -3.80
N ASN A 222 -7.15 -14.42 -3.85
CA ASN A 222 -6.33 -15.55 -3.44
C ASN A 222 -6.22 -15.63 -1.90
N LEU A 223 -6.85 -16.62 -1.30
CA LEU A 223 -6.85 -16.84 0.14
C LEU A 223 -5.48 -17.24 0.72
N ASN A 224 -4.51 -17.68 -0.09
CA ASN A 224 -3.14 -17.92 0.38
C ASN A 224 -2.40 -16.60 0.64
N TRP A 225 -2.77 -15.52 -0.04
CA TRP A 225 -2.17 -14.19 0.11
C TRP A 225 -2.96 -13.27 1.03
N LYS A 226 -4.28 -13.43 1.07
CA LYS A 226 -5.22 -12.69 1.91
C LYS A 226 -6.23 -13.66 2.53
N PRO A 227 -5.84 -14.42 3.59
CA PRO A 227 -6.75 -15.36 4.23
C PRO A 227 -7.90 -14.65 4.94
N ILE A 228 -9.02 -15.35 5.12
CA ILE A 228 -10.21 -14.85 5.83
C ILE A 228 -9.86 -14.40 7.25
N ILE A 229 -9.09 -15.23 7.97
CA ILE A 229 -8.50 -14.85 9.26
C ILE A 229 -7.08 -14.36 8.95
N ALA A 230 -6.84 -13.08 9.14
CA ALA A 230 -5.56 -12.45 8.82
C ALA A 230 -4.37 -13.17 9.47
N PHE A 231 -3.21 -13.13 8.84
CA PHE A 231 -1.98 -13.61 9.43
C PHE A 231 -1.74 -12.96 10.79
N ARG A 232 -1.25 -13.75 11.75
CA ARG A 232 -0.91 -13.23 13.08
C ARG A 232 0.21 -12.20 12.97
N MET A 233 -0.03 -11.04 13.56
CA MET A 233 1.00 -10.01 13.71
C MET A 233 2.15 -10.51 14.56
N ASP A 234 3.34 -9.99 14.34
CA ASP A 234 4.47 -10.19 15.24
C ASP A 234 4.87 -8.89 15.96
N ALA A 235 5.63 -9.06 17.05
CA ALA A 235 6.02 -7.95 17.91
C ALA A 235 6.88 -6.90 17.18
N GLY A 236 7.67 -7.32 16.18
CA GLY A 236 8.47 -6.42 15.34
C GLY A 236 7.59 -5.50 14.49
N TRP A 237 6.55 -6.07 13.88
CA TRP A 237 5.58 -5.31 13.10
C TRP A 237 4.80 -4.33 13.98
N LEU A 238 4.28 -4.80 15.14
CA LEU A 238 3.57 -3.91 16.08
C LEU A 238 4.44 -2.74 16.54
N LYS A 239 5.73 -2.99 16.82
CA LYS A 239 6.70 -1.94 17.14
C LYS A 239 6.84 -0.92 16.01
N ALA A 240 6.93 -1.38 14.74
CA ALA A 240 7.06 -0.51 13.58
C ALA A 240 5.82 0.39 13.41
N ILE A 241 4.62 -0.17 13.58
CA ILE A 241 3.35 0.56 13.56
C ILE A 241 3.28 1.58 14.70
N HIS A 242 3.51 1.15 15.95
CA HIS A 242 3.48 2.02 17.13
C HIS A 242 4.43 3.22 16.99
N HIS A 243 5.66 2.99 16.53
CA HIS A 243 6.60 4.08 16.24
C HIS A 243 6.05 5.05 15.21
N SER A 244 5.39 4.56 14.18
CA SER A 244 4.83 5.38 13.09
C SER A 244 3.61 6.16 13.56
N HIS A 245 2.70 5.55 14.34
CA HIS A 245 1.57 6.24 14.96
C HIS A 245 2.03 7.39 15.87
N LYS A 246 3.10 7.19 16.68
CA LYS A 246 3.68 8.27 17.49
C LYS A 246 4.14 9.46 16.64
N LYS A 247 4.66 9.22 15.44
CA LYS A 247 5.02 10.31 14.52
C LYS A 247 3.80 11.03 13.98
N VAL A 248 2.77 10.28 13.54
CA VAL A 248 1.50 10.87 13.08
C VAL A 248 0.86 11.70 14.20
N LYS A 249 0.82 11.20 15.43
CA LYS A 249 0.28 11.95 16.59
C LYS A 249 0.98 13.29 16.83
N ARG A 250 2.28 13.38 16.55
CA ARG A 250 3.08 14.62 16.67
C ARG A 250 2.87 15.58 15.50
N GLY A 251 2.30 15.12 14.40
CA GLY A 251 2.16 15.82 13.13
C GLY A 251 3.29 15.51 12.15
N LEU A 252 2.89 15.37 10.88
CA LEU A 252 3.79 15.20 9.75
C LEU A 252 3.88 16.52 8.95
N SER A 253 4.83 16.60 8.02
CA SER A 253 5.11 17.80 7.24
C SER A 253 4.97 17.56 5.74
N ILE A 254 3.99 16.75 5.35
CA ILE A 254 3.73 16.44 3.93
C ILE A 254 3.27 17.71 3.23
N LYS A 255 3.88 18.02 2.09
CA LYS A 255 3.60 19.24 1.31
C LYS A 255 2.61 18.99 0.18
N GLU A 256 2.63 17.79 -0.38
CA GLU A 256 1.76 17.37 -1.47
C GLU A 256 0.28 17.37 -1.01
N PRO A 257 -0.67 17.71 -1.90
CA PRO A 257 -2.10 17.60 -1.59
C PRO A 257 -2.48 16.18 -1.18
N ILE A 258 -3.26 16.08 -0.11
CA ILE A 258 -3.75 14.79 0.43
C ILE A 258 -5.26 14.84 0.50
N VAL A 259 -5.92 13.75 0.13
CA VAL A 259 -7.30 13.48 0.52
C VAL A 259 -7.38 12.22 1.39
N VAL A 260 -8.05 12.33 2.51
CA VAL A 260 -8.33 11.21 3.42
C VAL A 260 -9.79 10.82 3.26
N TYR A 261 -10.03 9.60 2.86
CA TYR A 261 -11.35 8.99 2.79
C TYR A 261 -11.59 8.09 3.98
N SER A 262 -12.79 8.11 4.53
CA SER A 262 -13.25 7.19 5.58
C SER A 262 -14.73 6.86 5.41
N SER A 263 -15.17 5.76 6.02
CA SER A 263 -16.59 5.52 6.25
C SER A 263 -17.18 6.61 7.18
N ASP A 264 -18.50 6.72 7.19
CA ASP A 264 -19.25 7.57 8.13
C ASP A 264 -19.37 6.96 9.53
N LYS A 265 -19.13 5.67 9.69
CA LYS A 265 -19.28 4.96 10.97
C LYS A 265 -18.39 3.72 11.07
N SER A 266 -18.08 3.32 12.31
CA SER A 266 -17.38 2.08 12.63
C SER A 266 -18.36 0.97 13.03
N PHE A 267 -17.95 -0.29 12.78
CA PHE A 267 -18.69 -1.48 13.17
C PHE A 267 -18.06 -2.11 14.42
N TYR A 268 -18.85 -2.32 15.47
CA TYR A 268 -18.36 -2.81 16.76
C TYR A 268 -19.01 -4.12 17.22
N GLU A 269 -19.88 -4.72 16.40
CA GLU A 269 -20.53 -5.98 16.75
C GLU A 269 -19.51 -7.13 16.80
N LYS A 270 -19.66 -8.05 17.75
CA LYS A 270 -18.75 -9.19 17.95
C LYS A 270 -19.09 -10.40 17.09
N SER A 271 -20.25 -10.38 16.46
CA SER A 271 -20.75 -11.41 15.55
C SER A 271 -21.10 -10.80 14.21
N TYR A 272 -21.16 -11.64 13.18
CA TYR A 272 -21.55 -11.19 11.85
C TYR A 272 -22.98 -10.65 11.85
N SER A 273 -23.15 -9.48 11.27
CA SER A 273 -24.44 -8.95 10.80
C SER A 273 -24.24 -8.24 9.46
N GLU A 274 -25.31 -8.05 8.70
CA GLU A 274 -25.22 -7.34 7.40
C GLU A 274 -24.75 -5.87 7.55
N ASN A 275 -24.83 -5.30 8.76
CA ASN A 275 -24.32 -3.95 9.06
C ASN A 275 -22.83 -3.79 8.78
N ILE A 276 -22.05 -4.90 8.81
CA ILE A 276 -20.61 -4.90 8.51
C ILE A 276 -20.32 -4.42 7.08
N LYS A 277 -21.26 -4.58 6.15
CA LYS A 277 -21.14 -4.13 4.76
C LYS A 277 -21.37 -2.63 4.57
N TYR A 278 -21.74 -1.92 5.65
CA TYR A 278 -22.09 -0.52 5.64
C TYR A 278 -21.33 0.31 6.68
N ALA A 279 -20.23 -0.21 7.19
CA ALA A 279 -19.39 0.43 8.20
C ALA A 279 -17.94 -0.04 8.13
N ASP A 280 -17.00 0.72 8.69
CA ASP A 280 -15.62 0.28 8.88
C ASP A 280 -15.56 -0.75 10.03
N ALA A 281 -15.28 -2.01 9.70
CA ALA A 281 -15.20 -3.11 10.67
C ALA A 281 -13.78 -3.34 11.24
N VAL A 282 -12.83 -2.49 10.87
CA VAL A 282 -11.42 -2.65 11.24
C VAL A 282 -10.92 -1.46 12.06
N LEU A 283 -11.26 -0.23 11.67
CA LEU A 283 -10.74 0.98 12.28
C LEU A 283 -11.86 1.84 12.91
N ASN A 284 -11.44 2.70 13.82
CA ASN A 284 -12.28 3.78 14.33
C ASN A 284 -12.22 4.96 13.36
N VAL A 285 -13.35 5.32 12.75
CA VAL A 285 -13.44 6.40 11.76
C VAL A 285 -13.13 7.77 12.35
N GLU A 286 -13.44 8.01 13.64
CA GLU A 286 -13.13 9.27 14.32
C GLU A 286 -11.60 9.45 14.45
N GLU A 287 -10.86 8.36 14.72
CA GLU A 287 -9.40 8.40 14.76
C GLU A 287 -8.81 8.66 13.38
N ILE A 288 -9.37 8.07 12.31
CA ILE A 288 -8.96 8.35 10.94
C ILE A 288 -9.09 9.85 10.65
N GLN A 289 -10.23 10.44 10.95
CA GLN A 289 -10.51 11.86 10.71
C GLN A 289 -9.60 12.76 11.55
N SER A 290 -9.50 12.49 12.85
CA SER A 290 -8.69 13.27 13.78
C SER A 290 -7.20 13.22 13.46
N ARG A 291 -6.65 12.04 13.11
CA ARG A 291 -5.24 11.86 12.79
C ARG A 291 -4.91 12.31 11.36
N GLY A 292 -5.86 12.19 10.45
CA GLY A 292 -5.71 12.66 9.08
C GLY A 292 -5.34 14.13 8.99
N GLN A 293 -5.92 14.98 9.82
CA GLN A 293 -5.61 16.42 9.90
C GLN A 293 -4.15 16.72 10.27
N LYS A 294 -3.42 15.74 10.81
CA LYS A 294 -2.02 15.88 11.24
C LYS A 294 -1.00 15.47 10.19
N LEU A 295 -1.42 15.09 8.99
CA LEU A 295 -0.52 14.62 7.94
C LEU A 295 0.21 15.77 7.23
N GLY A 296 -0.40 16.95 7.15
CA GLY A 296 0.15 18.09 6.45
C GLY A 296 -0.76 19.31 6.52
N LYS A 297 -0.44 20.33 5.73
CA LYS A 297 -1.25 21.55 5.65
C LYS A 297 -2.37 21.47 4.60
N ASN A 298 -2.18 20.66 3.57
CA ASN A 298 -3.09 20.53 2.41
C ASN A 298 -3.83 19.20 2.46
N VAL A 299 -4.71 19.04 3.47
CA VAL A 299 -5.45 17.79 3.70
C VAL A 299 -6.95 18.04 3.56
N ASP A 300 -7.54 17.40 2.58
CA ASP A 300 -8.99 17.30 2.41
C ASP A 300 -9.50 16.03 3.11
N HIS A 301 -10.70 16.08 3.69
CA HIS A 301 -11.39 14.93 4.29
C HIS A 301 -12.72 14.72 3.59
N ILE A 302 -12.95 13.48 3.12
CA ILE A 302 -14.21 13.10 2.46
C ILE A 302 -14.76 11.84 3.12
N ILE A 303 -15.99 11.92 3.58
CA ILE A 303 -16.69 10.82 4.21
C ILE A 303 -17.55 10.12 3.17
N ILE A 304 -17.37 8.80 3.03
CA ILE A 304 -18.19 7.95 2.16
C ILE A 304 -19.22 7.23 3.01
N LYS A 305 -20.47 7.66 2.88
CA LYS A 305 -21.58 7.09 3.64
C LYS A 305 -21.74 5.59 3.36
N ASN A 306 -21.90 4.82 4.43
CA ASN A 306 -22.02 3.36 4.39
C ASN A 306 -20.79 2.65 3.78
N GLY A 307 -19.60 3.24 3.85
CA GLY A 307 -18.37 2.62 3.37
C GLY A 307 -17.94 1.44 4.25
N MET A 308 -17.44 0.37 3.63
CA MET A 308 -16.67 -0.67 4.33
C MET A 308 -15.26 -0.14 4.67
N HIS A 309 -14.47 -0.92 5.39
CA HIS A 309 -13.08 -0.57 5.69
C HIS A 309 -12.27 -0.27 4.43
N ASP A 310 -12.30 -1.14 3.42
CA ASP A 310 -11.85 -0.78 2.09
C ASP A 310 -13.03 -0.23 1.30
N LEU A 311 -13.06 1.09 1.09
CA LEU A 311 -14.14 1.78 0.37
C LEU A 311 -14.30 1.27 -1.06
N SER A 312 -13.21 0.79 -1.66
CA SER A 312 -13.22 0.24 -3.01
C SER A 312 -13.86 -1.15 -3.10
N LEU A 313 -14.01 -1.84 -1.97
CA LEU A 313 -14.66 -3.15 -1.86
C LEU A 313 -16.08 -3.08 -1.31
N SER A 314 -16.59 -1.89 -1.05
CA SER A 314 -17.96 -1.65 -0.56
C SER A 314 -19.03 -2.12 -1.55
N THR A 315 -20.30 -2.08 -1.14
CA THR A 315 -21.43 -2.33 -2.05
C THR A 315 -21.36 -1.45 -3.30
N LEU A 316 -21.93 -1.90 -4.40
CA LEU A 316 -21.75 -1.30 -5.73
C LEU A 316 -21.96 0.22 -5.76
N ASP A 317 -23.04 0.71 -5.15
CA ASP A 317 -23.34 2.15 -5.15
C ASP A 317 -22.34 2.95 -4.31
N VAL A 318 -21.89 2.39 -3.20
CA VAL A 318 -20.93 3.01 -2.29
C VAL A 318 -19.54 3.08 -2.91
N ARG A 319 -19.05 1.97 -3.52
CA ARG A 319 -17.74 2.00 -4.17
C ARG A 319 -17.71 2.90 -5.40
N LYS A 320 -18.81 2.98 -6.17
CA LYS A 320 -18.94 3.95 -7.28
C LYS A 320 -18.91 5.40 -6.77
N ALA A 321 -19.57 5.69 -5.64
CA ALA A 321 -19.51 7.02 -5.04
C ALA A 321 -18.07 7.37 -4.61
N TYR A 322 -17.32 6.40 -4.05
CA TYR A 322 -15.90 6.57 -3.74
C TYR A 322 -15.06 6.83 -4.99
N TYR A 323 -15.23 6.03 -6.07
CA TYR A 323 -14.48 6.20 -7.32
C TYR A 323 -14.75 7.57 -7.94
N ASN A 324 -16.00 7.98 -8.07
CA ASN A 324 -16.39 9.28 -8.62
C ASN A 324 -15.80 10.43 -7.79
N SER A 325 -15.89 10.33 -6.45
CA SER A 325 -15.34 11.33 -5.55
C SER A 325 -13.81 11.46 -5.68
N LEU A 326 -13.09 10.34 -5.84
CA LEU A 326 -11.65 10.34 -6.07
C LEU A 326 -11.31 10.96 -7.43
N ILE A 327 -12.02 10.58 -8.48
CA ILE A 327 -11.85 11.11 -9.83
C ILE A 327 -12.07 12.64 -9.85
N ASP A 328 -13.15 13.12 -9.24
CA ASP A 328 -13.45 14.55 -9.16
C ASP A 328 -12.37 15.32 -8.36
N TRP A 329 -11.84 14.72 -7.30
CA TRP A 329 -10.76 15.32 -6.53
C TRP A 329 -9.45 15.37 -7.35
N LEU A 330 -9.11 14.30 -8.06
CA LEU A 330 -7.95 14.23 -8.94
C LEU A 330 -7.99 15.30 -10.02
N ARG A 331 -9.13 15.44 -10.75
CA ARG A 331 -9.32 16.45 -11.78
C ARG A 331 -9.05 17.87 -11.24
N LYS A 332 -9.61 18.21 -10.08
CA LYS A 332 -9.38 19.51 -9.42
C LYS A 332 -7.91 19.75 -9.06
N LYS A 333 -7.18 18.70 -8.66
CA LYS A 333 -5.74 18.86 -8.31
C LYS A 333 -4.86 18.90 -9.55
N GLU A 334 -5.20 18.23 -10.62
CA GLU A 334 -4.49 18.34 -11.90
C GLU A 334 -4.55 19.75 -12.46
N GLU A 335 -5.71 20.41 -12.47
CA GLU A 335 -5.88 21.80 -12.94
C GLU A 335 -4.98 22.79 -12.18
N ILE A 336 -4.58 22.48 -10.96
CA ILE A 336 -3.75 23.35 -10.12
C ILE A 336 -2.25 23.04 -10.27
N LEU A 337 -1.92 21.76 -10.58
CA LEU A 337 -0.55 21.24 -10.53
C LEU A 337 0.10 21.09 -11.92
N LEU A 338 -0.68 21.12 -12.98
CA LEU A 338 -0.25 21.10 -14.39
C LEU A 338 -0.42 22.48 -15.04
#